data_d8e4ce51d99b23c55d065615893025d8
#
_entry.id   d8e4ce51d99b23c55d065615893025d8
#
_cell.length_a   1.000
_cell.length_b   1.000
_cell.length_c   1.000
_cell.angle_alpha   90.00
_cell.angle_beta   90.00
_cell.angle_gamma   90.00
#
_symmetry.space_group_name_H-M   'P 1'
#
loop_
_entity.id
_entity.type
_entity.pdbx_description
1 polymer ?
#
loop_
_entity_poly.entity_id
_entity_poly.type
_entity_poly.pdbx_seq_one_letter_code
_entity_poly.pdbx_strand_id
1 'polypeptide(L)'
;MRMEIDQLETPCVLVDIGIAEANIDKFQAYCDAHGIKSRPHIKTHKLPRLAHRQVAVGGVGITCQKISEAEVMADAGIEDILITYNIIGKTKIAKLRALNGRCRLSVVADSDTVIRGLSDGFADEEQSLAVLIECDTGAGRCGVQTHEQAARLAQVVDALPGLHFAGLMTYPPFGSAQDQIDVNDWLVEAKLQIDQAGLECDLISSGGSPNMWHAHTSEITTEHRSGTYVYNDRSLI
;
A
#
# COMPACT_ATOMS: atom_id res chain seq x y z
N MET A 1 25.25 6.86 22.58
CA MET A 1 25.40 6.27 23.92
C MET A 1 24.85 4.86 23.86
N ARG A 2 25.59 3.84 24.23
CA ARG A 2 25.09 2.45 24.28
C ARG A 2 24.45 2.28 25.64
N MET A 3 23.19 1.89 25.70
CA MET A 3 22.45 1.65 26.93
C MET A 3 22.41 0.13 27.14
N GLU A 4 22.74 -0.33 28.33
CA GLU A 4 22.65 -1.77 28.68
C GLU A 4 21.18 -2.11 29.02
N ILE A 5 20.78 -3.36 28.79
CA ILE A 5 19.38 -3.81 28.96
C ILE A 5 18.88 -3.59 30.39
N ASP A 6 19.74 -3.76 31.39
CA ASP A 6 19.42 -3.57 32.81
C ASP A 6 19.20 -2.08 33.21
N GLN A 7 19.55 -1.14 32.32
CA GLN A 7 19.32 0.29 32.48
C GLN A 7 17.97 0.76 31.89
N LEU A 8 17.23 -0.16 31.26
CA LEU A 8 15.96 0.16 30.64
C LEU A 8 14.83 0.19 31.68
N GLU A 9 14.03 1.25 31.62
CA GLU A 9 12.80 1.31 32.42
C GLU A 9 11.74 0.39 31.83
N THR A 10 11.13 -0.45 32.69
CA THR A 10 10.13 -1.43 32.27
C THR A 10 8.69 -0.93 32.55
N PRO A 11 7.68 -1.30 31.71
CA PRO A 11 7.80 -2.17 30.54
C PRO A 11 8.37 -1.45 29.30
N CYS A 12 9.23 -2.11 28.52
CA CYS A 12 9.73 -1.61 27.25
C CYS A 12 9.72 -2.69 26.17
N VAL A 13 9.61 -2.28 24.89
CA VAL A 13 9.67 -3.18 23.75
C VAL A 13 11.09 -3.20 23.21
N LEU A 14 11.66 -4.38 23.09
CA LEU A 14 12.97 -4.61 22.48
C LEU A 14 12.79 -5.23 21.09
N VAL A 15 13.60 -4.77 20.14
CA VAL A 15 13.66 -5.31 18.80
C VAL A 15 15.08 -5.80 18.54
N ASP A 16 15.24 -7.08 18.22
CA ASP A 16 16.49 -7.58 17.67
C ASP A 16 16.61 -7.10 16.22
N ILE A 17 17.49 -6.13 16.03
CA ILE A 17 17.65 -5.50 14.72
C ILE A 17 18.25 -6.48 13.69
N GLY A 18 19.11 -7.41 14.12
CA GLY A 18 19.69 -8.40 13.23
C GLY A 18 18.63 -9.37 12.68
N ILE A 19 17.69 -9.80 13.53
CA ILE A 19 16.56 -10.63 13.11
C ILE A 19 15.64 -9.84 12.18
N ALA A 20 15.31 -8.60 12.53
CA ALA A 20 14.43 -7.76 11.71
C ALA A 20 15.03 -7.52 10.32
N GLU A 21 16.32 -7.21 10.22
CA GLU A 21 17.01 -7.00 8.94
C GLU A 21 17.10 -8.31 8.14
N ALA A 22 17.37 -9.46 8.76
CA ALA A 22 17.37 -10.77 8.10
C ALA A 22 15.98 -11.14 7.54
N ASN A 23 14.90 -10.81 8.25
CA ASN A 23 13.53 -10.99 7.75
C ASN A 23 13.25 -10.13 6.52
N ILE A 24 13.73 -8.87 6.53
CA ILE A 24 13.62 -7.95 5.40
C ILE A 24 14.33 -8.51 4.18
N ASP A 25 15.59 -8.94 4.34
CA ASP A 25 16.40 -9.49 3.26
C ASP A 25 15.77 -10.76 2.68
N LYS A 26 15.26 -11.66 3.54
CA LYS A 26 14.62 -12.89 3.12
C LYS A 26 13.38 -12.65 2.26
N PHE A 27 12.54 -11.70 2.65
CA PHE A 27 11.33 -11.40 1.88
C PHE A 27 11.66 -10.68 0.57
N GLN A 28 12.63 -9.76 0.57
CA GLN A 28 13.06 -9.10 -0.66
C GLN A 28 13.65 -10.10 -1.65
N ALA A 29 14.53 -11.01 -1.19
CA ALA A 29 15.08 -12.05 -2.05
C ALA A 29 14.01 -12.97 -2.66
N TYR A 30 12.94 -13.26 -1.91
CA TYR A 30 11.79 -13.97 -2.46
C TYR A 30 11.08 -13.15 -3.55
N CYS A 31 10.83 -11.87 -3.32
CA CYS A 31 10.20 -10.99 -4.31
C CYS A 31 11.04 -10.90 -5.59
N ASP A 32 12.35 -10.73 -5.46
CA ASP A 32 13.28 -10.65 -6.59
C ASP A 32 13.30 -11.96 -7.40
N ALA A 33 13.31 -13.11 -6.73
CA ALA A 33 13.29 -14.43 -7.38
C ALA A 33 12.01 -14.68 -8.19
N HIS A 34 10.91 -14.01 -7.86
CA HIS A 34 9.61 -14.17 -8.53
C HIS A 34 9.18 -12.95 -9.36
N GLY A 35 10.02 -11.92 -9.49
CA GLY A 35 9.70 -10.72 -10.27
C GLY A 35 8.58 -9.85 -9.67
N ILE A 36 8.32 -9.97 -8.37
CA ILE A 36 7.28 -9.23 -7.66
C ILE A 36 7.90 -7.99 -7.01
N LYS A 37 7.30 -6.83 -7.16
CA LYS A 37 7.73 -5.63 -6.44
C LYS A 37 7.29 -5.69 -4.98
N SER A 38 8.21 -5.39 -4.05
CA SER A 38 7.91 -5.24 -2.63
C SER A 38 7.59 -3.78 -2.31
N ARG A 39 6.41 -3.51 -1.74
CA ARG A 39 6.03 -2.20 -1.15
C ARG A 39 5.63 -2.42 0.31
N PRO A 40 6.59 -2.57 1.22
CA PRO A 40 6.32 -2.99 2.59
C PRO A 40 5.42 -2.01 3.34
N HIS A 41 4.55 -2.54 4.20
CA HIS A 41 3.66 -1.76 5.05
C HIS A 41 4.32 -1.44 6.40
N ILE A 42 4.60 -0.17 6.66
CA ILE A 42 5.37 0.27 7.84
C ILE A 42 4.55 0.33 9.13
N LYS A 43 3.22 0.14 9.08
CA LYS A 43 2.36 0.23 10.28
C LYS A 43 2.78 -0.68 11.43
N THR A 44 3.51 -1.76 11.15
CA THR A 44 4.01 -2.70 12.16
C THR A 44 5.13 -2.10 13.00
N HIS A 45 6.09 -1.44 12.38
CA HIS A 45 7.27 -0.92 13.06
C HIS A 45 7.28 0.61 13.23
N LYS A 46 6.76 1.38 12.26
CA LYS A 46 6.69 2.86 12.24
C LYS A 46 8.07 3.53 12.43
N LEU A 47 9.15 2.83 12.08
CA LEU A 47 10.52 3.27 12.27
C LEU A 47 11.15 3.65 10.93
N PRO A 48 11.57 4.91 10.71
CA PRO A 48 12.26 5.33 9.48
C PRO A 48 13.50 4.47 9.17
N ARG A 49 14.27 4.07 10.18
CA ARG A 49 15.44 3.18 10.00
C ARG A 49 15.07 1.89 9.26
N LEU A 50 13.98 1.22 9.66
CA LEU A 50 13.56 -0.03 9.03
C LEU A 50 12.94 0.23 7.65
N ALA A 51 12.21 1.34 7.47
CA ALA A 51 11.68 1.74 6.17
C ALA A 51 12.82 1.99 5.16
N HIS A 52 13.88 2.71 5.57
CA HIS A 52 15.08 2.88 4.74
C HIS A 52 15.75 1.56 4.40
N ARG A 53 15.86 0.63 5.37
CA ARG A 53 16.41 -0.70 5.10
C ARG A 53 15.59 -1.44 4.04
N GLN A 54 14.25 -1.42 4.15
CA GLN A 54 13.34 -2.06 3.19
C GLN A 54 13.49 -1.47 1.78
N VAL A 55 13.59 -0.16 1.65
CA VAL A 55 13.82 0.50 0.35
C VAL A 55 15.23 0.20 -0.18
N ALA A 56 16.25 0.23 0.68
CA ALA A 56 17.64 -0.01 0.29
C ALA A 56 17.91 -1.42 -0.26
N VAL A 57 17.12 -2.42 0.12
CA VAL A 57 17.26 -3.79 -0.39
C VAL A 57 16.44 -4.06 -1.65
N GLY A 58 15.64 -3.09 -2.13
CA GLY A 58 14.88 -3.23 -3.38
C GLY A 58 13.39 -2.92 -3.28
N GLY A 59 12.88 -2.54 -2.11
CA GLY A 59 11.51 -2.06 -1.98
C GLY A 59 11.25 -0.85 -2.87
N VAL A 60 10.16 -0.86 -3.64
CA VAL A 60 9.83 0.23 -4.60
C VAL A 60 9.31 1.50 -3.92
N GLY A 61 9.11 1.48 -2.64
CA GLY A 61 8.56 2.52 -1.78
C GLY A 61 7.97 1.85 -0.54
N ILE A 62 7.14 2.57 0.21
CA ILE A 62 6.49 2.06 1.41
C ILE A 62 4.98 2.27 1.38
N THR A 63 4.29 1.53 2.24
CA THR A 63 2.86 1.72 2.52
C THR A 63 2.69 2.25 3.95
N CYS A 64 1.92 3.32 4.08
CA CYS A 64 1.49 3.90 5.36
C CYS A 64 -0.01 3.69 5.58
N GLN A 65 -0.43 3.60 6.84
CA GLN A 65 -1.86 3.49 7.19
C GLN A 65 -2.54 4.85 7.27
N LYS A 66 -1.81 5.92 7.56
CA LYS A 66 -2.37 7.27 7.77
C LYS A 66 -1.37 8.36 7.42
N ILE A 67 -1.88 9.57 7.19
CA ILE A 67 -1.07 10.73 6.81
C ILE A 67 0.05 11.01 7.80
N SER A 68 -0.20 10.94 9.11
CA SER A 68 0.84 11.24 10.10
C SER A 68 2.00 10.23 10.13
N GLU A 69 1.79 9.00 9.69
CA GLU A 69 2.89 8.06 9.44
C GLU A 69 3.67 8.48 8.20
N ALA A 70 2.97 8.84 7.13
CA ALA A 70 3.58 9.28 5.88
C ALA A 70 4.37 10.59 6.07
N GLU A 71 3.88 11.55 6.86
CA GLU A 71 4.61 12.77 7.22
C GLU A 71 5.97 12.44 7.84
N VAL A 72 6.02 11.54 8.83
CA VAL A 72 7.26 11.11 9.50
C VAL A 72 8.23 10.42 8.53
N MET A 73 7.70 9.58 7.63
CA MET A 73 8.55 8.87 6.66
C MET A 73 9.08 9.81 5.59
N ALA A 74 8.28 10.77 5.10
CA ALA A 74 8.72 11.79 4.16
C ALA A 74 9.73 12.75 4.80
N ASP A 75 9.54 13.14 6.09
CA ASP A 75 10.54 13.92 6.86
C ASP A 75 11.88 13.18 6.97
N ALA A 76 11.84 11.86 7.01
CA ALA A 76 13.03 11.02 7.02
C ALA A 76 13.63 10.78 5.61
N GLY A 77 13.05 11.32 4.53
CA GLY A 77 13.56 11.20 3.17
C GLY A 77 13.09 9.97 2.40
N ILE A 78 12.00 9.34 2.79
CA ILE A 78 11.34 8.31 1.95
C ILE A 78 10.59 9.01 0.81
N GLU A 79 10.90 8.63 -0.43
CA GLU A 79 10.46 9.33 -1.63
C GLU A 79 9.19 8.78 -2.29
N ASP A 80 8.77 7.55 -1.95
CA ASP A 80 7.59 6.91 -2.56
C ASP A 80 6.70 6.29 -1.48
N ILE A 81 5.48 6.83 -1.32
CA ILE A 81 4.57 6.51 -0.23
C ILE A 81 3.16 6.27 -0.76
N LEU A 82 2.61 5.08 -0.48
CA LEU A 82 1.20 4.76 -0.68
C LEU A 82 0.46 4.83 0.68
N ILE A 83 -0.62 5.60 0.77
CA ILE A 83 -1.49 5.61 1.94
C ILE A 83 -2.74 4.78 1.64
N THR A 84 -2.88 3.65 2.34
CA THR A 84 -3.96 2.68 2.12
C THR A 84 -5.16 2.90 3.03
N TYR A 85 -5.71 4.12 3.01
CA TYR A 85 -6.91 4.49 3.74
C TYR A 85 -7.64 5.64 3.07
N ASN A 86 -8.96 5.61 3.08
CA ASN A 86 -9.79 6.68 2.54
C ASN A 86 -9.57 8.00 3.30
N ILE A 87 -9.26 9.05 2.57
CA ILE A 87 -8.96 10.39 3.14
C ILE A 87 -10.17 11.29 2.96
N ILE A 88 -10.76 11.73 4.08
CA ILE A 88 -11.94 12.61 4.09
C ILE A 88 -11.69 13.80 5.03
N GLY A 89 -12.15 14.96 4.60
CA GLY A 89 -12.15 16.20 5.40
C GLY A 89 -11.00 17.16 5.07
N LYS A 90 -11.33 18.44 5.09
CA LYS A 90 -10.46 19.54 4.64
C LYS A 90 -9.07 19.54 5.30
N THR A 91 -9.00 19.30 6.60
CA THR A 91 -7.73 19.29 7.34
C THR A 91 -6.80 18.17 6.85
N LYS A 92 -7.34 16.96 6.60
CA LYS A 92 -6.54 15.84 6.08
C LYS A 92 -6.11 16.08 4.65
N ILE A 93 -6.99 16.63 3.82
CA ILE A 93 -6.67 16.97 2.42
C ILE A 93 -5.57 18.04 2.37
N ALA A 94 -5.62 19.08 3.20
CA ALA A 94 -4.55 20.08 3.27
C ALA A 94 -3.19 19.48 3.63
N LYS A 95 -3.15 18.53 4.57
CA LYS A 95 -1.92 17.79 4.90
C LYS A 95 -1.44 16.92 3.75
N LEU A 96 -2.38 16.28 3.05
CA LEU A 96 -2.08 15.44 1.90
C LEU A 96 -1.45 16.26 0.75
N ARG A 97 -1.97 17.46 0.47
CA ARG A 97 -1.39 18.41 -0.50
C ARG A 97 0.06 18.76 -0.15
N ALA A 98 0.29 19.15 1.10
CA ALA A 98 1.64 19.47 1.57
C ALA A 98 2.60 18.28 1.45
N LEU A 99 2.11 17.06 1.62
CA LEU A 99 2.89 15.83 1.48
C LEU A 99 3.18 15.50 0.02
N ASN A 100 2.21 15.70 -0.89
CA ASN A 100 2.34 15.43 -2.33
C ASN A 100 3.46 16.24 -3.00
N GLY A 101 3.73 17.46 -2.52
CA GLY A 101 4.86 18.28 -2.96
C GLY A 101 6.24 17.82 -2.45
N ARG A 102 6.30 16.77 -1.62
CA ARG A 102 7.53 16.33 -0.95
C ARG A 102 7.97 14.92 -1.32
N CYS A 103 7.06 14.08 -1.79
CA CYS A 103 7.33 12.72 -2.21
C CYS A 103 6.34 12.31 -3.31
N ARG A 104 6.64 11.22 -4.01
CA ARG A 104 5.64 10.55 -4.87
C ARG A 104 4.58 9.94 -3.98
N LEU A 105 3.42 10.55 -3.97
CA LEU A 105 2.32 10.16 -3.11
C LEU A 105 1.22 9.49 -3.90
N SER A 106 0.75 8.37 -3.40
CA SER A 106 -0.47 7.72 -3.87
C SER A 106 -1.41 7.41 -2.71
N VAL A 107 -2.70 7.40 -3.01
CA VAL A 107 -3.75 7.10 -2.03
C VAL A 107 -4.75 6.12 -2.62
N VAL A 108 -5.63 5.58 -1.79
CA VAL A 108 -6.74 4.75 -2.24
C VAL A 108 -8.07 5.49 -2.12
N ALA A 109 -9.03 5.10 -2.96
CA ALA A 109 -10.42 5.52 -2.87
C ALA A 109 -11.36 4.37 -3.25
N ASP A 110 -12.52 4.31 -2.62
CA ASP A 110 -13.57 3.31 -2.88
C ASP A 110 -14.95 3.91 -3.13
N SER A 111 -15.04 5.23 -3.25
CA SER A 111 -16.31 5.92 -3.42
C SER A 111 -16.19 7.28 -4.10
N ASP A 112 -17.28 7.70 -4.77
CA ASP A 112 -17.38 9.04 -5.36
C ASP A 112 -17.12 10.15 -4.34
N THR A 113 -17.58 9.98 -3.10
CA THR A 113 -17.41 10.98 -2.05
C THR A 113 -15.92 11.23 -1.75
N VAL A 114 -15.14 10.16 -1.65
CA VAL A 114 -13.68 10.27 -1.42
C VAL A 114 -13.01 10.90 -2.62
N ILE A 115 -13.28 10.40 -3.83
CA ILE A 115 -12.65 10.88 -5.08
C ILE A 115 -12.93 12.37 -5.31
N ARG A 116 -14.20 12.80 -5.20
CA ARG A 116 -14.56 14.21 -5.37
C ARG A 116 -13.92 15.10 -4.31
N GLY A 117 -13.89 14.66 -3.05
CA GLY A 117 -13.23 15.40 -1.99
C GLY A 117 -11.71 15.55 -2.20
N LEU A 118 -11.05 14.53 -2.78
CA LEU A 118 -9.65 14.62 -3.19
C LEU A 118 -9.49 15.61 -4.37
N SER A 119 -10.32 15.49 -5.41
CA SER A 119 -10.29 16.40 -6.56
C SER A 119 -10.52 17.85 -6.16
N ASP A 120 -11.53 18.13 -5.32
CA ASP A 120 -11.78 19.50 -4.80
C ASP A 120 -10.54 20.08 -4.10
N GLY A 121 -9.74 19.21 -3.48
CA GLY A 121 -8.51 19.63 -2.79
C GLY A 121 -7.28 19.75 -3.68
N PHE A 122 -7.26 19.12 -4.84
CA PHE A 122 -6.09 19.05 -5.71
C PHE A 122 -6.27 19.71 -7.07
N ALA A 123 -7.46 20.24 -7.37
CA ALA A 123 -7.79 20.82 -8.68
C ALA A 123 -6.83 21.93 -9.15
N ASP A 124 -6.27 22.68 -8.21
CA ASP A 124 -5.36 23.80 -8.48
C ASP A 124 -3.87 23.43 -8.28
N GLU A 125 -3.56 22.15 -7.99
CA GLU A 125 -2.18 21.70 -7.79
C GLU A 125 -1.50 21.38 -9.13
N GLU A 126 -0.22 21.78 -9.27
CA GLU A 126 0.58 21.44 -10.46
C GLU A 126 0.83 19.94 -10.59
N GLN A 127 1.00 19.25 -9.44
CA GLN A 127 1.21 17.82 -9.37
C GLN A 127 -0.06 17.09 -8.99
N SER A 128 -0.64 16.34 -9.93
CA SER A 128 -1.81 15.51 -9.67
C SER A 128 -1.52 14.42 -8.64
N LEU A 129 -2.54 14.06 -7.86
CA LEU A 129 -2.48 12.98 -6.89
C LEU A 129 -2.78 11.63 -7.56
N ALA A 130 -1.92 10.65 -7.35
CA ALA A 130 -2.15 9.28 -7.79
C ALA A 130 -3.21 8.59 -6.92
N VAL A 131 -4.26 8.04 -7.55
CA VAL A 131 -5.36 7.36 -6.84
C VAL A 131 -5.50 5.94 -7.37
N LEU A 132 -5.41 4.96 -6.45
CA LEU A 132 -5.76 3.57 -6.72
C LEU A 132 -7.19 3.32 -6.25
N ILE A 133 -7.95 2.51 -7.00
CA ILE A 133 -9.27 2.06 -6.54
C ILE A 133 -9.08 0.88 -5.59
N GLU A 134 -9.60 1.02 -4.37
CA GLU A 134 -9.63 -0.08 -3.39
C GLU A 134 -10.78 -1.04 -3.69
N CYS A 135 -10.44 -2.32 -3.79
CA CYS A 135 -11.35 -3.41 -4.17
C CYS A 135 -11.50 -4.40 -3.02
N ASP A 136 -12.74 -4.78 -2.69
CA ASP A 136 -13.01 -5.91 -1.80
C ASP A 136 -13.08 -7.20 -2.64
N THR A 137 -12.02 -7.97 -2.57
CA THR A 137 -11.91 -9.24 -3.27
C THR A 137 -12.28 -10.43 -2.40
N GLY A 138 -13.16 -10.21 -1.41
CA GLY A 138 -13.69 -11.27 -0.54
C GLY A 138 -13.26 -11.16 0.93
N ALA A 139 -12.47 -10.17 1.31
CA ALA A 139 -12.10 -9.95 2.72
C ALA A 139 -13.24 -9.34 3.57
N GLY A 140 -14.25 -8.75 2.93
CA GLY A 140 -15.40 -8.13 3.60
C GLY A 140 -15.03 -6.92 4.46
N ARG A 141 -13.97 -6.18 4.06
CA ARG A 141 -13.42 -5.10 4.89
C ARG A 141 -13.74 -3.71 4.35
N CYS A 142 -13.24 -3.38 3.19
CA CYS A 142 -13.42 -2.10 2.50
C CYS A 142 -13.09 -2.27 1.01
N GLY A 143 -13.55 -1.33 0.20
CA GLY A 143 -13.37 -1.35 -1.24
C GLY A 143 -14.68 -1.56 -1.99
N VAL A 144 -14.63 -1.32 -3.30
CA VAL A 144 -15.74 -1.57 -4.20
C VAL A 144 -16.02 -3.07 -4.31
N GLN A 145 -17.31 -3.43 -4.50
CA GLN A 145 -17.78 -4.81 -4.43
C GLN A 145 -17.90 -5.48 -5.80
N THR A 146 -17.85 -4.70 -6.89
CA THR A 146 -17.97 -5.25 -8.25
C THR A 146 -16.95 -4.63 -9.20
N HIS A 147 -16.65 -5.35 -10.26
CA HIS A 147 -15.73 -4.94 -11.32
C HIS A 147 -16.19 -3.67 -12.03
N GLU A 148 -17.52 -3.56 -12.26
CA GLU A 148 -18.14 -2.38 -12.88
C GLU A 148 -17.97 -1.13 -11.99
N GLN A 149 -18.07 -1.29 -10.67
CA GLN A 149 -17.80 -0.20 -9.74
C GLN A 149 -16.33 0.22 -9.80
N ALA A 150 -15.39 -0.73 -9.90
CA ALA A 150 -13.97 -0.43 -10.03
C ALA A 150 -13.69 0.35 -11.31
N ALA A 151 -14.17 -0.12 -12.46
CA ALA A 151 -13.98 0.54 -13.75
C ALA A 151 -14.64 1.93 -13.79
N ARG A 152 -15.87 2.05 -13.25
CA ARG A 152 -16.56 3.35 -13.15
C ARG A 152 -15.79 4.35 -12.29
N LEU A 153 -15.28 3.93 -11.12
CA LEU A 153 -14.53 4.84 -10.25
C LEU A 153 -13.16 5.20 -10.84
N ALA A 154 -12.51 4.29 -11.57
CA ALA A 154 -11.29 4.60 -12.32
C ALA A 154 -11.54 5.72 -13.34
N GLN A 155 -12.63 5.64 -14.12
CA GLN A 155 -13.03 6.70 -15.04
C GLN A 155 -13.35 8.02 -14.32
N VAL A 156 -13.99 7.97 -13.15
CA VAL A 156 -14.27 9.19 -12.35
C VAL A 156 -12.97 9.83 -11.87
N VAL A 157 -11.98 9.04 -11.43
CA VAL A 157 -10.67 9.57 -11.04
C VAL A 157 -9.98 10.24 -12.22
N ASP A 158 -9.95 9.59 -13.38
CA ASP A 158 -9.25 10.09 -14.57
C ASP A 158 -9.90 11.35 -15.15
N ALA A 159 -11.22 11.47 -15.06
CA ALA A 159 -11.98 12.61 -15.55
C ALA A 159 -11.92 13.85 -14.64
N LEU A 160 -11.51 13.73 -13.38
CA LEU A 160 -11.55 14.80 -12.40
C LEU A 160 -10.20 15.54 -12.31
N PRO A 161 -10.21 16.90 -12.19
CA PRO A 161 -8.98 17.67 -12.11
C PRO A 161 -8.16 17.34 -10.85
N GLY A 162 -6.84 17.46 -10.96
CA GLY A 162 -5.91 17.27 -9.86
C GLY A 162 -5.68 15.81 -9.46
N LEU A 163 -6.30 14.86 -10.16
CA LEU A 163 -6.12 13.43 -9.92
C LEU A 163 -5.61 12.72 -11.17
N HIS A 164 -5.02 11.53 -10.98
CA HIS A 164 -4.84 10.56 -12.06
C HIS A 164 -5.06 9.14 -11.53
N PHE A 165 -5.65 8.30 -12.36
CA PHE A 165 -5.84 6.89 -12.04
C PHE A 165 -4.49 6.17 -12.08
N ALA A 166 -4.14 5.46 -10.99
CA ALA A 166 -2.85 4.81 -10.84
C ALA A 166 -2.93 3.28 -10.80
N GLY A 167 -4.12 2.69 -10.66
CA GLY A 167 -4.29 1.25 -10.62
C GLY A 167 -5.30 0.75 -9.59
N LEU A 168 -5.19 -0.53 -9.25
CA LEU A 168 -6.05 -1.20 -8.27
C LEU A 168 -5.30 -1.53 -6.99
N MET A 169 -6.01 -1.55 -5.87
CA MET A 169 -5.50 -2.02 -4.60
C MET A 169 -6.51 -2.95 -3.92
N THR A 170 -6.03 -4.05 -3.37
CA THR A 170 -6.86 -4.92 -2.52
C THR A 170 -6.08 -5.42 -1.30
N TYR A 171 -6.81 -5.70 -0.23
CA TYR A 171 -6.37 -6.53 0.88
C TYR A 171 -7.16 -7.83 0.83
N PRO A 172 -6.60 -8.90 0.25
CA PRO A 172 -7.33 -10.12 -0.05
C PRO A 172 -7.65 -10.94 1.20
N PRO A 173 -8.60 -11.90 1.14
CA PRO A 173 -8.73 -12.94 2.15
C PRO A 173 -7.48 -13.85 2.16
N PHE A 174 -7.25 -14.56 3.26
CA PHE A 174 -6.05 -15.40 3.46
C PHE A 174 -6.40 -16.84 3.88
N GLY A 175 -7.57 -17.34 3.48
CA GLY A 175 -8.09 -18.60 4.00
C GLY A 175 -7.57 -19.84 3.26
N SER A 176 -7.65 -19.86 1.93
CA SER A 176 -7.42 -21.07 1.13
C SER A 176 -6.74 -20.78 -0.21
N ALA A 177 -6.30 -21.85 -0.89
CA ALA A 177 -5.82 -21.74 -2.27
C ALA A 177 -6.95 -21.25 -3.21
N GLN A 178 -8.20 -21.60 -2.94
CA GLN A 178 -9.34 -21.12 -3.71
C GLN A 178 -9.51 -19.60 -3.56
N ASP A 179 -9.33 -19.04 -2.38
CA ASP A 179 -9.39 -17.57 -2.18
C ASP A 179 -8.36 -16.85 -3.07
N GLN A 180 -7.17 -17.43 -3.28
CA GLN A 180 -6.16 -16.82 -4.15
C GLN A 180 -6.59 -16.84 -5.62
N ILE A 181 -7.24 -17.91 -6.08
CA ILE A 181 -7.81 -18.02 -7.43
C ILE A 181 -8.91 -16.98 -7.58
N ASP A 182 -9.86 -16.93 -6.66
CA ASP A 182 -11.01 -16.01 -6.71
C ASP A 182 -10.54 -14.54 -6.71
N VAL A 183 -9.52 -14.21 -5.92
CA VAL A 183 -8.89 -12.87 -5.91
C VAL A 183 -8.24 -12.55 -7.26
N ASN A 184 -7.51 -13.50 -7.83
CA ASN A 184 -6.87 -13.32 -9.12
C ASN A 184 -7.89 -13.09 -10.22
N ASP A 185 -8.93 -13.94 -10.30
CA ASP A 185 -10.00 -13.84 -11.29
C ASP A 185 -10.75 -12.50 -11.15
N TRP A 186 -11.03 -12.08 -9.91
CA TRP A 186 -11.66 -10.80 -9.64
C TRP A 186 -10.81 -9.62 -10.19
N LEU A 187 -9.52 -9.63 -9.93
CA LEU A 187 -8.61 -8.55 -10.38
C LEU A 187 -8.41 -8.55 -11.89
N VAL A 188 -8.35 -9.74 -12.52
CA VAL A 188 -8.28 -9.88 -13.99
C VAL A 188 -9.50 -9.27 -14.64
N GLU A 189 -10.70 -9.59 -14.15
CA GLU A 189 -11.95 -9.06 -14.71
C GLU A 189 -12.06 -7.54 -14.51
N ALA A 190 -11.70 -7.04 -13.32
CA ALA A 190 -11.70 -5.60 -13.06
C ALA A 190 -10.72 -4.84 -13.98
N LYS A 191 -9.49 -5.39 -14.15
CA LYS A 191 -8.53 -4.82 -15.09
C LYS A 191 -9.05 -4.81 -16.52
N LEU A 192 -9.64 -5.93 -16.97
CA LEU A 192 -10.21 -6.03 -18.32
C LEU A 192 -11.25 -4.93 -18.59
N GLN A 193 -12.15 -4.68 -17.63
CA GLN A 193 -13.17 -3.64 -17.78
C GLN A 193 -12.58 -2.22 -17.76
N ILE A 194 -11.51 -1.99 -16.99
CA ILE A 194 -10.77 -0.73 -16.98
C ILE A 194 -10.06 -0.52 -18.33
N ASP A 195 -9.39 -1.53 -18.86
CA ASP A 195 -8.72 -1.47 -20.17
C ASP A 195 -9.74 -1.23 -21.30
N GLN A 196 -10.92 -1.85 -21.24
CA GLN A 196 -12.03 -1.61 -22.18
C GLN A 196 -12.59 -0.19 -22.09
N ALA A 197 -12.48 0.43 -20.93
CA ALA A 197 -12.84 1.85 -20.73
C ALA A 197 -11.75 2.83 -21.25
N GLY A 198 -10.65 2.32 -21.79
CA GLY A 198 -9.57 3.12 -22.37
C GLY A 198 -8.54 3.62 -21.36
N LEU A 199 -8.49 3.05 -20.16
CA LEU A 199 -7.54 3.40 -19.11
C LEU A 199 -6.48 2.30 -18.96
N GLU A 200 -5.23 2.70 -18.72
CA GLU A 200 -4.14 1.76 -18.40
C GLU A 200 -4.19 1.38 -16.92
N CYS A 201 -4.14 0.08 -16.60
CA CYS A 201 -4.14 -0.44 -15.23
C CYS A 201 -2.93 -1.38 -15.02
N ASP A 202 -1.73 -0.77 -14.92
CA ASP A 202 -0.47 -1.52 -14.81
C ASP A 202 -0.07 -1.79 -13.35
N LEU A 203 -0.60 -1.04 -12.41
CA LEU A 203 -0.34 -1.22 -10.99
C LEU A 203 -1.50 -1.96 -10.32
N ILE A 204 -1.22 -3.18 -9.87
CA ILE A 204 -2.14 -3.97 -9.05
C ILE A 204 -1.43 -4.33 -7.76
N SER A 205 -1.81 -3.61 -6.70
CA SER A 205 -1.21 -3.70 -5.38
C SER A 205 -2.05 -4.62 -4.49
N SER A 206 -1.48 -5.74 -4.04
CA SER A 206 -2.21 -6.76 -3.29
C SER A 206 -1.41 -7.32 -2.11
N GLY A 207 -2.01 -8.17 -1.32
CA GLY A 207 -1.37 -9.02 -0.34
C GLY A 207 -1.17 -8.44 1.04
N GLY A 208 -0.61 -9.27 1.89
CA GLY A 208 -0.25 -9.03 3.27
C GLY A 208 0.67 -10.13 3.79
N SER A 209 1.14 -10.03 5.04
CA SER A 209 2.08 -11.03 5.60
C SER A 209 1.54 -12.46 5.62
N PRO A 210 0.24 -12.74 5.82
CA PRO A 210 -0.25 -14.12 5.86
C PRO A 210 -0.04 -14.92 4.56
N ASN A 211 -0.08 -14.26 3.39
CA ASN A 211 0.09 -14.92 2.08
C ASN A 211 1.39 -14.57 1.37
N MET A 212 2.35 -13.97 2.07
CA MET A 212 3.54 -13.40 1.44
C MET A 212 4.40 -14.41 0.69
N TRP A 213 4.46 -15.66 1.14
CA TRP A 213 5.21 -16.74 0.50
C TRP A 213 4.46 -17.39 -0.67
N HIS A 214 3.22 -16.97 -0.92
CA HIS A 214 2.39 -17.39 -2.05
C HIS A 214 2.09 -16.23 -3.02
N ALA A 215 2.72 -15.06 -2.83
CA ALA A 215 2.50 -13.89 -3.68
C ALA A 215 2.73 -14.18 -5.17
N HIS A 216 3.67 -15.10 -5.48
CA HIS A 216 4.01 -15.52 -6.85
C HIS A 216 2.91 -16.32 -7.56
N THR A 217 1.89 -16.78 -6.85
CA THR A 217 0.77 -17.52 -7.46
C THR A 217 -0.24 -16.59 -8.15
N SER A 218 -0.16 -15.28 -7.91
CA SER A 218 -0.98 -14.30 -8.64
C SER A 218 -0.25 -13.85 -9.91
N GLU A 219 -0.88 -14.09 -11.05
CA GLU A 219 -0.34 -13.69 -12.36
C GLU A 219 -0.54 -12.20 -12.66
N ILE A 220 -1.41 -11.53 -11.90
CA ILE A 220 -1.81 -10.14 -12.16
C ILE A 220 -1.27 -9.16 -11.13
N THR A 221 -0.91 -9.61 -9.93
CA THR A 221 -0.38 -8.74 -8.88
C THR A 221 1.02 -8.25 -9.24
N THR A 222 1.20 -6.92 -9.29
CA THR A 222 2.48 -6.31 -9.67
C THR A 222 3.32 -5.89 -8.46
N GLU A 223 2.67 -5.62 -7.29
CA GLU A 223 3.39 -5.33 -6.04
C GLU A 223 2.69 -5.96 -4.83
N HIS A 224 3.49 -6.34 -3.83
CA HIS A 224 3.02 -7.01 -2.62
C HIS A 224 3.31 -6.16 -1.36
N ARG A 225 2.32 -6.07 -0.42
CA ARG A 225 2.34 -5.17 0.73
C ARG A 225 2.39 -5.89 2.09
N SER A 226 3.41 -6.72 2.32
CA SER A 226 3.67 -7.32 3.63
C SER A 226 4.16 -6.31 4.66
N GLY A 227 3.79 -6.47 5.93
CA GLY A 227 4.22 -5.59 7.03
C GLY A 227 4.70 -6.32 8.25
N THR A 228 3.92 -7.24 8.79
CA THR A 228 4.20 -7.95 10.05
C THR A 228 5.45 -8.85 9.98
N TYR A 229 5.85 -9.26 8.79
CA TYR A 229 6.99 -10.14 8.55
C TYR A 229 8.31 -9.62 9.14
N VAL A 230 8.46 -8.30 9.33
CA VAL A 230 9.68 -7.70 9.89
C VAL A 230 9.97 -8.21 11.29
N TYR A 231 8.93 -8.38 12.11
CA TYR A 231 9.04 -8.83 13.49
C TYR A 231 8.62 -10.28 13.69
N ASN A 232 7.88 -10.86 12.76
CA ASN A 232 7.15 -12.13 12.87
C ASN A 232 6.16 -12.15 14.05
N ASP A 233 4.90 -12.18 13.75
CA ASP A 233 3.83 -12.38 14.73
C ASP A 233 3.68 -13.87 15.02
N ARG A 234 3.37 -14.24 16.28
CA ARG A 234 3.11 -15.65 16.68
C ARG A 234 1.99 -16.30 15.87
N SER A 235 1.09 -15.49 15.30
CA SER A 235 0.03 -15.99 14.42
C SER A 235 0.52 -16.40 13.01
N LEU A 236 1.77 -16.09 12.68
CA LEU A 236 2.39 -16.38 11.37
C LEU A 236 3.42 -17.53 11.42
N ILE A 237 3.56 -18.19 12.59
CA ILE A 237 4.49 -19.29 12.82
C ILE A 237 3.73 -20.60 12.78
#